data_69d6a53c352855e10b5083d43e892899
#
_entry.id   69d6a53c352855e10b5083d43e892899
#
_cell.length_a   1.000
_cell.length_b   1.000
_cell.length_c   1.000
_cell.angle_alpha   90.00
_cell.angle_beta   90.00
_cell.angle_gamma   90.00
#
_symmetry.space_group_name_H-M   'P 1'
#
loop_
_entity.id
_entity.type
_entity.pdbx_description
1 polymer ?
#
loop_
_entity_poly.entity_id
_entity_poly.type
_entity_poly.pdbx_seq_one_letter_code
_entity_poly.pdbx_strand_id
1 'polypeptide(L)'
;MQAMRFTRPFPSRRALLGTLGLLALPTGAFASPRTEPVATADADVWPRALAVPGGVARLSLGPAAARPQAFAGDVRLLVVGDAREWTAVVGIALAAEPGTAHIKVRLPDGSSRPVGYRIATRRYAEQQLKVSPRTVDLSPEDQARFERERAHQQAVMATFTEPDPAVHASLRMQVPTPGRRSSSFGLRRVFNGQARNPHSGMDIAAPTGAPVVAPLPGRVIDTGDYFFNGNTVWLDHGGGLLTMVCHLSQIAVQVGDVLRTGEPLGAVGATGRATGPHLHWGVMLNRAMVDPALFLPN
;
A
#
# COMPACT_ATOMS: atom_id res chain seq x y z
N MET A 1 -53.57 29.40 29.15
CA MET A 1 -54.72 28.88 30.01
C MET A 1 -54.20 27.65 30.71
N GLN A 2 -54.11 27.77 32.01
CA GLN A 2 -54.23 26.84 33.14
C GLN A 2 -53.30 25.62 33.12
N ALA A 3 -52.27 25.49 33.92
CA ALA A 3 -52.05 25.59 35.40
C ALA A 3 -52.87 24.61 36.24
N MET A 4 -52.15 23.63 36.87
CA MET A 4 -52.41 23.10 38.24
C MET A 4 -51.43 21.93 38.45
N ARG A 5 -50.48 21.96 39.29
CA ARG A 5 -50.18 22.05 40.74
C ARG A 5 -50.85 20.97 41.61
N PHE A 6 -50.01 20.52 42.54
CA PHE A 6 -50.20 19.87 43.85
C PHE A 6 -49.93 18.37 43.90
N THR A 7 -49.32 17.75 44.93
CA THR A 7 -48.59 18.12 46.17
C THR A 7 -47.99 16.84 46.76
N ARG A 8 -46.88 16.96 47.47
CA ARG A 8 -46.35 15.92 48.37
C ARG A 8 -47.21 15.77 49.62
N PRO A 9 -47.10 14.65 50.39
CA PRO A 9 -46.37 14.76 51.65
C PRO A 9 -45.58 13.49 52.08
N PHE A 10 -44.52 13.68 52.87
CA PHE A 10 -43.97 12.85 53.93
C PHE A 10 -44.85 12.99 55.22
N PRO A 11 -44.64 12.25 56.33
CA PRO A 11 -43.66 11.31 56.84
C PRO A 11 -44.20 10.13 57.68
N SER A 12 -43.33 9.19 58.17
CA SER A 12 -43.27 8.88 59.62
C SER A 12 -42.30 7.77 59.99
N ARG A 13 -41.71 7.95 61.16
CA ARG A 13 -40.70 7.12 61.84
C ARG A 13 -41.35 5.96 62.65
N ARG A 14 -40.48 4.98 62.97
CA ARG A 14 -40.46 3.99 64.08
C ARG A 14 -40.41 2.57 63.55
N ALA A 15 -39.65 1.61 64.11
CA ALA A 15 -38.88 1.45 65.33
C ALA A 15 -37.95 0.24 65.19
N LEU A 16 -36.93 0.20 66.05
CA LEU A 16 -35.94 -0.88 66.25
C LEU A 16 -36.57 -2.26 66.50
N LEU A 17 -35.92 -3.30 66.01
CA LEU A 17 -35.64 -4.55 66.73
C LEU A 17 -34.47 -5.27 66.10
N GLY A 18 -33.44 -5.59 66.87
CA GLY A 18 -32.27 -6.23 66.52
C GLY A 18 -32.40 -7.77 66.41
N THR A 19 -31.64 -8.35 65.56
CA THR A 19 -31.29 -9.78 65.62
C THR A 19 -29.85 -9.98 65.12
N LEU A 20 -29.06 -10.65 65.97
CA LEU A 20 -27.71 -11.15 65.65
C LEU A 20 -27.79 -12.08 64.44
N GLY A 21 -26.96 -11.83 63.46
CA GLY A 21 -26.81 -12.72 62.31
C GLY A 21 -25.33 -12.82 61.86
N LEU A 22 -24.81 -14.01 61.91
CA LEU A 22 -23.48 -14.52 61.57
C LEU A 22 -22.70 -13.67 60.53
N LEU A 23 -21.46 -13.35 60.85
CA LEU A 23 -20.44 -12.90 59.91
C LEU A 23 -20.09 -14.06 58.94
N ALA A 24 -20.53 -13.94 57.68
CA ALA A 24 -19.97 -14.67 56.57
C ALA A 24 -18.91 -13.77 55.87
N LEU A 25 -17.65 -14.17 55.93
CA LEU A 25 -16.57 -13.53 55.18
C LEU A 25 -16.78 -13.77 53.68
N PRO A 26 -16.76 -12.71 52.83
CA PRO A 26 -16.75 -12.95 51.39
C PRO A 26 -15.35 -13.45 50.97
N THR A 27 -15.30 -14.65 50.39
CA THR A 27 -14.16 -15.14 49.65
C THR A 27 -13.95 -14.21 48.44
N GLY A 28 -12.93 -13.37 48.54
CA GLY A 28 -12.49 -12.51 47.46
C GLY A 28 -12.00 -13.38 46.29
N ALA A 29 -12.77 -13.43 45.21
CA ALA A 29 -12.31 -13.91 43.94
C ALA A 29 -11.25 -12.90 43.44
N PHE A 30 -9.98 -13.29 43.48
CA PHE A 30 -8.93 -12.57 42.78
C PHE A 30 -9.25 -12.63 41.29
N ALA A 31 -9.82 -11.54 40.77
CA ALA A 31 -9.89 -11.31 39.32
C ALA A 31 -8.44 -11.18 38.81
N SER A 32 -7.99 -12.16 38.02
CA SER A 32 -6.75 -12.04 37.25
C SER A 32 -6.81 -10.76 36.44
N PRO A 33 -5.76 -9.95 36.41
CA PRO A 33 -5.70 -8.78 35.56
C PRO A 33 -5.83 -9.26 34.11
N ARG A 34 -6.91 -8.89 33.44
CA ARG A 34 -7.00 -8.94 31.99
C ARG A 34 -5.89 -8.03 31.48
N THR A 35 -4.83 -8.63 30.96
CA THR A 35 -3.87 -7.93 30.12
C THR A 35 -4.64 -7.52 28.87
N GLU A 36 -5.10 -6.29 28.81
CA GLU A 36 -5.50 -5.69 27.54
C GLU A 36 -4.27 -5.74 26.63
N PRO A 37 -4.42 -6.14 25.37
CA PRO A 37 -3.30 -6.07 24.46
C PRO A 37 -2.93 -4.58 24.36
N VAL A 38 -1.73 -4.25 24.83
CA VAL A 38 -1.11 -2.97 24.59
C VAL A 38 -1.13 -2.79 23.06
N ALA A 39 -1.97 -1.87 22.58
CA ALA A 39 -1.93 -1.41 21.21
C ALA A 39 -0.57 -0.76 20.99
N THR A 40 0.40 -1.58 20.64
CA THR A 40 1.74 -1.14 20.32
C THR A 40 1.69 -0.32 19.04
N ALA A 41 2.32 0.79 19.08
CA ALA A 41 2.85 1.76 18.13
C ALA A 41 3.10 1.29 16.65
N ASP A 42 2.19 0.52 16.07
CA ASP A 42 2.22 0.12 14.65
C ASP A 42 1.68 1.23 13.72
N ALA A 43 1.22 2.35 14.30
CA ALA A 43 0.61 3.44 13.55
C ALA A 43 1.60 4.20 12.64
N ASP A 44 2.91 4.07 12.86
CA ASP A 44 3.96 4.80 12.13
C ASP A 44 4.93 3.90 11.35
N VAL A 45 4.63 2.63 11.20
CA VAL A 45 5.47 1.72 10.42
C VAL A 45 4.95 1.57 9.00
N TRP A 46 5.70 2.02 8.01
CA TRP A 46 5.35 2.02 6.60
C TRP A 46 6.14 1.00 5.78
N PRO A 47 5.58 0.42 4.71
CA PRO A 47 4.15 0.43 4.38
C PRO A 47 3.33 -0.32 5.41
N ARG A 48 2.05 0.03 5.54
CA ARG A 48 1.12 -0.72 6.40
C ARG A 48 1.00 -2.16 5.91
N ALA A 49 1.09 -3.10 6.84
CA ALA A 49 0.96 -4.51 6.52
C ALA A 49 -0.50 -4.85 6.16
N LEU A 50 -0.68 -5.47 5.01
CA LEU A 50 -1.95 -6.03 4.56
C LEU A 50 -1.64 -7.20 3.64
N ALA A 51 -1.50 -8.39 4.20
CA ALA A 51 -1.11 -9.60 3.48
C ALA A 51 -2.29 -10.20 2.70
N VAL A 52 -2.62 -9.56 1.57
CA VAL A 52 -3.67 -9.96 0.61
C VAL A 52 -3.12 -9.80 -0.82
N PRO A 53 -3.75 -10.37 -1.87
CA PRO A 53 -3.38 -10.05 -3.25
C PRO A 53 -3.36 -8.53 -3.48
N GLY A 54 -2.27 -7.99 -4.03
CA GLY A 54 -2.05 -6.54 -4.21
C GLY A 54 -1.63 -5.78 -2.95
N GLY A 55 -1.41 -6.47 -1.85
CA GLY A 55 -0.98 -5.90 -0.58
C GLY A 55 0.50 -6.09 -0.27
N VAL A 56 0.85 -5.87 0.99
CA VAL A 56 2.22 -5.96 1.49
C VAL A 56 2.24 -6.82 2.75
N ALA A 57 3.17 -7.79 2.83
CA ALA A 57 3.49 -8.47 4.07
C ALA A 57 4.79 -7.90 4.67
N ARG A 58 4.83 -7.81 6.01
CA ARG A 58 6.02 -7.45 6.79
C ARG A 58 6.39 -8.65 7.65
N LEU A 59 7.58 -9.20 7.43
CA LEU A 59 8.00 -10.45 8.05
C LEU A 59 9.25 -10.20 8.87
N SER A 60 9.16 -10.43 10.18
CA SER A 60 10.33 -10.40 11.07
C SER A 60 11.35 -11.45 10.64
N LEU A 61 12.59 -11.00 10.51
CA LEU A 61 13.73 -11.87 10.25
C LEU A 61 14.57 -12.09 11.50
N GLY A 62 14.25 -11.39 12.61
CA GLY A 62 15.00 -11.38 13.85
C GLY A 62 16.32 -10.61 13.77
N PRO A 63 17.13 -10.70 14.83
CA PRO A 63 18.42 -10.01 14.92
C PRO A 63 19.48 -10.67 14.03
N ALA A 64 20.33 -9.85 13.42
CA ALA A 64 21.54 -10.29 12.73
C ALA A 64 22.54 -9.14 12.66
N ALA A 65 23.84 -9.42 12.77
CA ALA A 65 24.90 -8.41 12.77
C ALA A 65 24.97 -7.62 11.45
N ALA A 66 24.58 -8.25 10.33
CA ALA A 66 24.47 -7.61 9.03
C ALA A 66 23.11 -7.92 8.41
N ARG A 67 22.68 -7.08 7.45
CA ARG A 67 21.39 -7.22 6.77
C ARG A 67 21.28 -8.58 6.08
N PRO A 68 20.28 -9.41 6.43
CA PRO A 68 20.00 -10.65 5.71
C PRO A 68 19.51 -10.36 4.28
N GLN A 69 19.68 -11.33 3.38
CA GLN A 69 19.04 -11.30 2.07
C GLN A 69 17.77 -12.13 2.12
N ALA A 70 16.69 -11.61 1.55
CA ALA A 70 15.41 -12.32 1.45
C ALA A 70 14.96 -12.44 -0.01
N PHE A 71 14.30 -13.54 -0.36
CA PHE A 71 13.88 -13.85 -1.73
C PHE A 71 12.48 -14.47 -1.76
N ALA A 72 11.66 -14.05 -2.71
CA ALA A 72 10.44 -14.74 -3.12
C ALA A 72 10.70 -15.40 -4.48
N GLY A 73 10.89 -16.73 -4.51
CA GLY A 73 11.52 -17.39 -5.66
C GLY A 73 12.90 -16.79 -5.94
N ASP A 74 13.09 -16.28 -7.15
CA ASP A 74 14.34 -15.62 -7.58
C ASP A 74 14.31 -14.09 -7.38
N VAL A 75 13.20 -13.53 -6.93
CA VAL A 75 13.07 -12.08 -6.75
C VAL A 75 13.60 -11.68 -5.38
N ARG A 76 14.62 -10.82 -5.38
CA ARG A 76 15.19 -10.24 -4.17
C ARG A 76 14.19 -9.27 -3.53
N LEU A 77 14.05 -9.33 -2.20
CA LEU A 77 13.09 -8.56 -1.43
C LEU A 77 13.78 -7.38 -0.73
N LEU A 78 13.01 -6.33 -0.47
CA LEU A 78 13.41 -5.24 0.40
C LEU A 78 13.53 -5.74 1.83
N VAL A 79 14.70 -5.51 2.46
CA VAL A 79 14.92 -5.77 3.89
C VAL A 79 15.32 -4.47 4.57
N VAL A 80 14.57 -4.08 5.57
CA VAL A 80 14.74 -2.85 6.37
C VAL A 80 14.95 -3.17 7.83
N GLY A 81 15.44 -2.22 8.60
CA GLY A 81 15.69 -2.38 10.03
C GLY A 81 17.17 -2.23 10.39
N ASP A 82 17.55 -2.75 11.53
CA ASP A 82 18.91 -2.70 12.07
C ASP A 82 19.31 -4.07 12.68
N ALA A 83 20.50 -4.12 13.31
CA ALA A 83 21.04 -5.35 13.87
C ALA A 83 20.17 -6.00 14.96
N ARG A 84 19.26 -5.24 15.57
CA ARG A 84 18.33 -5.75 16.60
C ARG A 84 17.13 -6.44 15.98
N GLU A 85 16.65 -5.92 14.82
CA GLU A 85 15.48 -6.45 14.14
C GLU A 85 15.50 -6.10 12.65
N TRP A 86 15.60 -7.13 11.82
CA TRP A 86 15.44 -7.01 10.38
C TRP A 86 14.03 -7.43 9.95
N THR A 87 13.45 -6.72 9.01
CA THR A 87 12.12 -6.97 8.46
C THR A 87 12.20 -7.11 6.94
N ALA A 88 11.72 -8.22 6.39
CA ALA A 88 11.44 -8.32 4.97
C ALA A 88 10.10 -7.67 4.65
N VAL A 89 10.09 -6.78 3.66
CA VAL A 89 8.89 -6.13 3.14
C VAL A 89 8.56 -6.77 1.79
N VAL A 90 7.44 -7.48 1.72
CA VAL A 90 7.08 -8.36 0.60
C VAL A 90 5.89 -7.80 -0.14
N GLY A 91 6.08 -7.41 -1.40
CA GLY A 91 4.98 -7.08 -2.30
C GLY A 91 4.25 -8.37 -2.75
N ILE A 92 2.93 -8.37 -2.63
CA ILE A 92 2.09 -9.51 -3.02
C ILE A 92 1.37 -9.16 -4.31
N ALA A 93 1.64 -9.90 -5.38
CA ALA A 93 1.02 -9.64 -6.68
C ALA A 93 -0.51 -9.75 -6.62
N LEU A 94 -1.23 -8.97 -7.44
CA LEU A 94 -2.70 -9.04 -7.55
C LEU A 94 -3.21 -10.42 -7.98
N ALA A 95 -2.38 -11.16 -8.73
CA ALA A 95 -2.68 -12.53 -9.16
C ALA A 95 -2.31 -13.60 -8.13
N ALA A 96 -1.77 -13.22 -6.96
CA ALA A 96 -1.43 -14.19 -5.93
C ALA A 96 -2.68 -14.87 -5.38
N GLU A 97 -2.59 -16.19 -5.19
CA GLU A 97 -3.66 -16.96 -4.59
C GLU A 97 -3.62 -16.86 -3.06
N PRO A 98 -4.77 -16.73 -2.39
CA PRO A 98 -4.85 -16.84 -0.93
C PRO A 98 -4.34 -18.20 -0.45
N GLY A 99 -3.62 -18.20 0.67
CA GLY A 99 -3.03 -19.44 1.21
C GLY A 99 -1.73 -19.16 1.94
N THR A 100 -0.94 -20.20 2.16
CA THR A 100 0.40 -20.10 2.77
C THR A 100 1.44 -19.87 1.70
N ALA A 101 2.23 -18.81 1.88
CA ALA A 101 3.39 -18.48 1.04
C ALA A 101 4.66 -18.47 1.89
N HIS A 102 5.81 -18.54 1.25
CA HIS A 102 7.12 -18.59 1.91
C HIS A 102 8.11 -17.70 1.18
N ILE A 103 8.99 -17.08 1.95
CA ILE A 103 10.20 -16.46 1.45
C ILE A 103 11.41 -17.27 1.91
N LYS A 104 12.52 -17.20 1.17
CA LYS A 104 13.82 -17.75 1.57
C LYS A 104 14.68 -16.64 2.13
N VAL A 105 15.19 -16.82 3.33
CA VAL A 105 16.10 -15.88 3.98
C VAL A 105 17.49 -16.48 4.00
N ARG A 106 18.48 -15.76 3.48
CA ARG A 106 19.89 -16.08 3.57
C ARG A 106 20.52 -15.19 4.61
N LEU A 107 21.11 -15.81 5.63
CA LEU A 107 21.79 -15.11 6.72
C LEU A 107 23.24 -14.76 6.35
N PRO A 108 23.90 -13.83 7.10
CA PRO A 108 25.29 -13.44 6.83
C PRO A 108 26.29 -14.58 6.96
N ASP A 109 25.98 -15.60 7.76
CA ASP A 109 26.80 -16.81 7.93
C ASP A 109 26.68 -17.81 6.74
N GLY A 110 25.89 -17.47 5.72
CA GLY A 110 25.63 -18.30 4.54
C GLY A 110 24.49 -19.31 4.71
N SER A 111 23.96 -19.50 5.92
CA SER A 111 22.82 -20.37 6.14
C SER A 111 21.55 -19.80 5.49
N SER A 112 20.55 -20.68 5.26
CA SER A 112 19.27 -20.24 4.69
C SER A 112 18.12 -20.93 5.41
N ARG A 113 17.02 -20.17 5.60
CA ARG A 113 15.79 -20.70 6.17
C ARG A 113 14.55 -20.17 5.46
N PRO A 114 13.46 -20.93 5.40
CA PRO A 114 12.17 -20.41 4.97
C PRO A 114 11.52 -19.56 6.07
N VAL A 115 10.76 -18.54 5.67
CA VAL A 115 9.83 -17.80 6.53
C VAL A 115 8.47 -17.82 5.89
N GLY A 116 7.49 -18.47 6.55
CA GLY A 116 6.13 -18.61 6.07
C GLY A 116 5.28 -17.40 6.45
N TYR A 117 4.29 -17.09 5.61
CA TYR A 117 3.23 -16.12 5.92
C TYR A 117 1.93 -16.51 5.23
N ARG A 118 0.82 -15.95 5.70
CA ARG A 118 -0.50 -16.24 5.14
C ARG A 118 -0.97 -15.06 4.28
N ILE A 119 -1.40 -15.36 3.05
CA ILE A 119 -2.10 -14.43 2.16
C ILE A 119 -3.61 -14.64 2.41
N ALA A 120 -4.28 -13.61 2.93
CA ALA A 120 -5.72 -13.65 3.15
C ALA A 120 -6.48 -13.32 1.86
N THR A 121 -7.75 -13.70 1.80
CA THR A 121 -8.64 -13.36 0.68
C THR A 121 -8.96 -11.86 0.67
N ARG A 122 -8.99 -11.26 -0.52
CA ARG A 122 -9.51 -9.89 -0.73
C ARG A 122 -10.36 -9.87 -2.00
N ARG A 123 -11.54 -9.30 -1.89
CA ARG A 123 -12.39 -9.01 -3.05
C ARG A 123 -12.19 -7.56 -3.45
N TYR A 124 -11.94 -7.33 -4.73
CA TYR A 124 -11.86 -6.00 -5.33
C TYR A 124 -13.17 -5.68 -6.03
N ALA A 125 -13.52 -4.41 -6.06
CA ALA A 125 -14.70 -3.94 -6.78
C ALA A 125 -14.59 -4.27 -8.27
N GLU A 126 -15.73 -4.54 -8.90
CA GLU A 126 -15.84 -4.78 -10.33
C GLU A 126 -16.75 -3.73 -10.97
N GLN A 127 -16.34 -3.21 -12.11
CA GLN A 127 -17.08 -2.24 -12.91
C GLN A 127 -17.35 -2.81 -14.30
N GLN A 128 -18.63 -3.06 -14.59
CA GLN A 128 -19.09 -3.45 -15.91
C GLN A 128 -19.31 -2.20 -16.77
N LEU A 129 -18.68 -2.13 -17.92
CA LEU A 129 -18.77 -0.98 -18.82
C LEU A 129 -19.10 -1.44 -20.24
N LYS A 130 -20.07 -0.77 -20.86
CA LYS A 130 -20.32 -0.87 -22.31
C LYS A 130 -19.48 0.19 -23.00
N VAL A 131 -18.57 -0.22 -23.87
CA VAL A 131 -17.65 0.67 -24.59
C VAL A 131 -17.67 0.36 -26.09
N SER A 132 -17.19 1.31 -26.90
CA SER A 132 -17.04 1.08 -28.35
C SER A 132 -16.06 -0.09 -28.58
N PRO A 133 -16.32 -0.98 -29.59
CA PRO A 133 -15.40 -2.07 -29.94
C PRO A 133 -13.96 -1.61 -30.17
N ARG A 134 -13.75 -0.46 -30.82
CA ARG A 134 -12.42 0.14 -31.07
C ARG A 134 -11.64 0.47 -29.77
N THR A 135 -12.32 0.54 -28.63
CA THR A 135 -11.67 0.73 -27.32
C THR A 135 -11.06 -0.57 -26.80
N VAL A 136 -11.46 -1.71 -27.35
CA VAL A 136 -11.13 -3.05 -26.86
C VAL A 136 -10.01 -3.68 -27.69
N ASP A 137 -10.06 -3.51 -29.00
CA ASP A 137 -9.15 -4.16 -29.96
C ASP A 137 -8.09 -3.16 -30.43
N LEU A 138 -6.83 -3.54 -30.33
CA LEU A 138 -5.69 -2.77 -30.83
C LEU A 138 -5.52 -3.00 -32.34
N SER A 139 -5.07 -1.97 -33.06
CA SER A 139 -4.57 -2.15 -34.41
C SER A 139 -3.29 -3.00 -34.38
N PRO A 140 -2.89 -3.65 -35.49
CA PRO A 140 -1.61 -4.38 -35.57
C PRO A 140 -0.40 -3.49 -35.21
N GLU A 141 -0.42 -2.20 -35.58
CA GLU A 141 0.63 -1.24 -35.29
C GLU A 141 0.68 -0.91 -33.79
N ASP A 142 -0.47 -0.65 -33.17
CA ASP A 142 -0.58 -0.40 -31.73
C ASP A 142 -0.15 -1.63 -30.92
N GLN A 143 -0.53 -2.82 -31.38
CA GLN A 143 -0.12 -4.07 -30.75
C GLN A 143 1.41 -4.22 -30.80
N ALA A 144 2.03 -4.00 -31.97
CA ALA A 144 3.49 -4.08 -32.12
C ALA A 144 4.21 -3.01 -31.30
N ARG A 145 3.65 -1.79 -31.19
CA ARG A 145 4.17 -0.74 -30.28
C ARG A 145 4.10 -1.21 -28.82
N PHE A 146 2.95 -1.68 -28.37
CA PHE A 146 2.76 -2.18 -27.01
C PHE A 146 3.71 -3.32 -26.65
N GLU A 147 3.94 -4.26 -27.55
CA GLU A 147 4.84 -5.39 -27.29
C GLU A 147 6.31 -4.94 -27.12
N ARG A 148 6.78 -4.00 -27.94
CA ARG A 148 8.12 -3.42 -27.77
C ARG A 148 8.24 -2.68 -26.43
N GLU A 149 7.27 -1.84 -26.11
CA GLU A 149 7.23 -1.07 -24.86
C GLU A 149 7.16 -2.00 -23.63
N ARG A 150 6.41 -3.09 -23.73
CA ARG A 150 6.26 -4.08 -22.65
C ARG A 150 7.62 -4.72 -22.30
N ALA A 151 8.43 -5.08 -23.28
CA ALA A 151 9.75 -5.65 -23.04
C ALA A 151 10.66 -4.65 -22.30
N HIS A 152 10.65 -3.38 -22.73
CA HIS A 152 11.39 -2.31 -22.08
C HIS A 152 10.90 -2.08 -20.64
N GLN A 153 9.60 -1.93 -20.43
CA GLN A 153 9.05 -1.74 -19.08
C GLN A 153 9.33 -2.92 -18.14
N GLN A 154 9.36 -4.15 -18.65
CA GLN A 154 9.75 -5.31 -17.85
C GLN A 154 11.20 -5.21 -17.35
N ALA A 155 12.12 -4.68 -18.18
CA ALA A 155 13.49 -4.43 -17.75
C ALA A 155 13.56 -3.33 -16.67
N VAL A 156 12.82 -2.23 -16.83
CA VAL A 156 12.70 -1.18 -15.83
C VAL A 156 12.15 -1.74 -14.51
N MET A 157 11.07 -2.50 -14.55
CA MET A 157 10.44 -3.13 -13.39
C MET A 157 11.32 -4.19 -12.70
N ALA A 158 12.37 -4.68 -13.38
CA ALA A 158 13.33 -5.61 -12.80
C ALA A 158 14.46 -4.92 -12.02
N THR A 159 14.50 -3.58 -12.01
CA THR A 159 15.53 -2.81 -11.30
C THR A 159 15.54 -3.16 -9.82
N PHE A 160 16.74 -3.38 -9.30
CA PHE A 160 17.01 -3.57 -7.89
C PHE A 160 18.35 -2.93 -7.56
N THR A 161 18.32 -1.82 -6.85
CA THR A 161 19.51 -1.18 -6.27
C THR A 161 19.63 -1.53 -4.79
N GLU A 162 20.83 -1.43 -4.23
CA GLU A 162 20.97 -1.67 -2.79
C GLU A 162 20.19 -0.61 -2.00
N PRO A 163 19.46 -1.03 -0.95
CA PRO A 163 18.66 -0.12 -0.17
C PRO A 163 19.53 0.87 0.62
N ASP A 164 19.26 2.17 0.45
CA ASP A 164 19.87 3.23 1.25
C ASP A 164 19.17 3.30 2.63
N PRO A 165 19.90 3.10 3.74
CA PRO A 165 19.32 3.18 5.08
C PRO A 165 18.64 4.51 5.37
N ALA A 166 19.13 5.63 4.84
CA ALA A 166 18.56 6.96 5.05
C ALA A 166 17.19 7.11 4.37
N VAL A 167 17.02 6.54 3.17
CA VAL A 167 15.74 6.51 2.47
C VAL A 167 14.75 5.56 3.15
N HIS A 168 15.25 4.43 3.63
CA HIS A 168 14.42 3.37 4.22
C HIS A 168 14.15 3.52 5.72
N ALA A 169 14.62 4.58 6.34
CA ALA A 169 14.26 4.93 7.73
C ALA A 169 12.74 5.16 7.87
N SER A 170 12.10 5.65 6.81
CA SER A 170 10.65 5.71 6.71
C SER A 170 10.23 5.53 5.25
N LEU A 171 9.42 4.50 4.98
CA LEU A 171 8.82 4.27 3.66
C LEU A 171 7.45 4.97 3.51
N ARG A 172 7.14 5.92 4.36
CA ARG A 172 5.94 6.75 4.26
C ARG A 172 6.07 7.70 3.08
N MET A 173 5.15 7.57 2.12
CA MET A 173 5.14 8.39 0.92
C MET A 173 4.32 9.66 1.08
N GLN A 174 4.70 10.69 0.32
CA GLN A 174 3.89 11.86 0.05
C GLN A 174 2.97 11.57 -1.14
N VAL A 175 1.74 12.10 -1.13
CA VAL A 175 0.87 12.06 -2.31
C VAL A 175 1.51 12.89 -3.44
N PRO A 176 1.71 12.32 -4.64
CA PRO A 176 2.46 12.99 -5.70
C PRO A 176 1.80 14.25 -6.27
N THR A 177 0.47 14.36 -6.18
CA THR A 177 -0.27 15.55 -6.64
C THR A 177 -1.51 15.75 -5.77
N PRO A 178 -1.89 16.99 -5.45
CA PRO A 178 -3.16 17.24 -4.77
C PRO A 178 -4.33 16.89 -5.67
N GLY A 179 -5.38 16.28 -5.09
CA GLY A 179 -6.57 15.92 -5.85
C GLY A 179 -7.41 14.85 -5.16
N ARG A 180 -8.59 14.59 -5.71
CA ARG A 180 -9.49 13.54 -5.22
C ARG A 180 -9.09 12.19 -5.82
N ARG A 181 -8.97 11.15 -5.01
CA ARG A 181 -8.82 9.77 -5.53
C ARG A 181 -10.03 9.42 -6.37
N SER A 182 -9.83 9.17 -7.66
CA SER A 182 -10.89 8.91 -8.64
C SER A 182 -11.04 7.43 -8.98
N SER A 183 -9.97 6.65 -8.86
CA SER A 183 -10.01 5.21 -9.03
C SER A 183 -9.03 4.53 -8.05
N SER A 184 -9.45 3.38 -7.52
CA SER A 184 -8.68 2.64 -6.52
C SER A 184 -7.89 1.51 -7.16
N PHE A 185 -6.78 1.15 -6.50
CA PHE A 185 -6.02 -0.04 -6.82
C PHE A 185 -6.90 -1.31 -6.78
N GLY A 186 -6.65 -2.23 -7.69
CA GLY A 186 -7.35 -3.52 -7.77
C GLY A 186 -8.73 -3.48 -8.41
N LEU A 187 -9.27 -2.30 -8.79
CA LEU A 187 -10.55 -2.21 -9.49
C LEU A 187 -10.52 -3.05 -10.77
N ARG A 188 -11.43 -4.00 -10.90
CA ARG A 188 -11.60 -4.84 -12.07
C ARG A 188 -12.58 -4.18 -13.04
N ARG A 189 -12.14 -3.94 -14.27
CA ARG A 189 -13.00 -3.42 -15.33
C ARG A 189 -13.33 -4.55 -16.30
N VAL A 190 -14.61 -4.69 -16.63
CA VAL A 190 -15.11 -5.64 -17.63
C VAL A 190 -15.74 -4.84 -18.76
N PHE A 191 -15.14 -4.87 -19.96
CA PHE A 191 -15.59 -4.14 -21.12
C PHE A 191 -16.35 -5.09 -22.05
N ASN A 192 -17.64 -4.82 -22.29
CA ASN A 192 -18.47 -5.65 -23.16
C ASN A 192 -18.39 -7.16 -22.81
N GLY A 193 -18.36 -7.51 -21.51
CA GLY A 193 -18.20 -8.89 -21.03
C GLY A 193 -16.77 -9.43 -21.01
N GLN A 194 -15.78 -8.68 -21.50
CA GLN A 194 -14.36 -9.09 -21.48
C GLN A 194 -13.63 -8.48 -20.26
N ALA A 195 -13.10 -9.33 -19.40
CA ALA A 195 -12.29 -8.90 -18.27
C ALA A 195 -10.99 -8.21 -18.74
N ARG A 196 -10.66 -7.10 -18.10
CA ARG A 196 -9.42 -6.36 -18.30
C ARG A 196 -8.47 -6.60 -17.11
N ASN A 197 -7.19 -6.32 -17.31
CA ASN A 197 -6.24 -6.32 -16.21
C ASN A 197 -6.75 -5.39 -15.10
N PRO A 198 -6.69 -5.82 -13.84
CA PRO A 198 -7.06 -4.98 -12.72
C PRO A 198 -6.23 -3.70 -12.70
N HIS A 199 -6.82 -2.61 -12.20
CA HIS A 199 -6.13 -1.34 -12.04
C HIS A 199 -4.94 -1.49 -11.09
N SER A 200 -3.73 -1.22 -11.60
CA SER A 200 -2.47 -1.51 -10.89
C SER A 200 -1.90 -0.31 -10.11
N GLY A 201 -2.69 0.75 -9.94
CA GLY A 201 -2.28 1.97 -9.23
C GLY A 201 -3.46 2.69 -8.60
N MET A 202 -3.24 3.96 -8.28
CA MET A 202 -4.23 4.89 -7.77
C MET A 202 -4.36 6.05 -8.76
N ASP A 203 -5.60 6.37 -9.16
CA ASP A 203 -5.86 7.54 -9.98
C ASP A 203 -6.24 8.73 -9.08
N ILE A 204 -5.61 9.87 -9.33
CA ILE A 204 -5.86 11.14 -8.63
C ILE A 204 -6.32 12.16 -9.66
N ALA A 205 -7.62 12.53 -9.60
CA ALA A 205 -8.19 13.55 -10.46
C ALA A 205 -7.60 14.91 -10.12
N ALA A 206 -6.94 15.53 -11.09
CA ALA A 206 -6.35 16.85 -11.00
C ALA A 206 -6.35 17.51 -12.37
N PRO A 207 -6.40 18.85 -12.47
CA PRO A 207 -6.39 19.54 -13.75
C PRO A 207 -5.06 19.37 -14.48
N THR A 208 -5.12 19.42 -15.82
CA THR A 208 -3.89 19.47 -16.63
C THR A 208 -3.00 20.62 -16.19
N GLY A 209 -1.70 20.35 -16.05
CA GLY A 209 -0.72 21.32 -15.55
C GLY A 209 -0.54 21.33 -14.04
N ALA A 210 -1.37 20.60 -13.26
CA ALA A 210 -1.14 20.46 -11.82
C ALA A 210 0.23 19.83 -11.55
N PRO A 211 1.00 20.34 -10.56
CA PRO A 211 2.34 19.82 -10.29
C PRO A 211 2.31 18.37 -9.81
N VAL A 212 3.28 17.59 -10.29
CA VAL A 212 3.54 16.23 -9.84
C VAL A 212 4.93 16.17 -9.22
N VAL A 213 5.02 15.63 -8.00
CA VAL A 213 6.26 15.61 -7.21
C VAL A 213 6.67 14.18 -6.85
N ALA A 214 7.94 13.98 -6.55
CA ALA A 214 8.48 12.71 -6.09
C ALA A 214 7.87 12.30 -4.74
N PRO A 215 7.28 11.09 -4.62
CA PRO A 215 6.62 10.63 -3.39
C PRO A 215 7.60 10.24 -2.28
N LEU A 216 8.81 9.84 -2.64
CA LEU A 216 9.96 9.50 -1.79
C LEU A 216 11.25 9.95 -2.48
N PRO A 217 12.37 10.05 -1.76
CA PRO A 217 13.67 10.22 -2.40
C PRO A 217 13.95 9.06 -3.35
N GLY A 218 14.47 9.35 -4.53
CA GLY A 218 14.74 8.30 -5.52
C GLY A 218 15.49 8.79 -6.73
N ARG A 219 15.92 7.86 -7.56
CA ARG A 219 16.56 8.13 -8.85
C ARG A 219 15.57 7.90 -9.97
N VAL A 220 15.52 8.81 -10.93
CA VAL A 220 14.81 8.59 -12.19
C VAL A 220 15.51 7.51 -12.98
N ILE A 221 14.83 6.39 -13.22
CA ILE A 221 15.39 5.22 -13.94
C ILE A 221 14.81 5.08 -15.34
N ASP A 222 13.68 5.73 -15.62
CA ASP A 222 13.07 5.71 -16.94
C ASP A 222 12.11 6.89 -17.14
N THR A 223 12.06 7.40 -18.36
CA THR A 223 11.10 8.40 -18.83
C THR A 223 10.73 8.09 -20.28
N GLY A 224 9.45 8.22 -20.63
CA GLY A 224 9.02 7.96 -22.01
C GLY A 224 7.55 8.22 -22.25
N ASP A 225 7.17 8.21 -23.54
CA ASP A 225 5.77 8.18 -23.98
C ASP A 225 5.39 6.74 -24.36
N TYR A 226 4.50 6.14 -23.56
CA TYR A 226 4.04 4.77 -23.73
C TYR A 226 2.59 4.73 -24.22
N PHE A 227 2.25 3.77 -25.03
CA PHE A 227 0.92 3.64 -25.66
C PHE A 227 -0.23 3.73 -24.64
N PHE A 228 -0.16 2.97 -23.55
CA PHE A 228 -1.20 2.99 -22.52
C PHE A 228 -0.97 4.10 -21.47
N ASN A 229 0.25 4.27 -21.03
CA ASN A 229 0.59 5.12 -19.90
C ASN A 229 0.81 6.59 -20.30
N GLY A 230 1.02 6.88 -21.60
CA GLY A 230 1.45 8.20 -22.06
C GLY A 230 2.79 8.60 -21.45
N ASN A 231 2.99 9.88 -21.29
CA ASN A 231 4.20 10.41 -20.66
C ASN A 231 4.33 9.88 -19.24
N THR A 232 5.40 9.16 -18.98
CA THR A 232 5.62 8.38 -17.76
C THR A 232 6.99 8.66 -17.19
N VAL A 233 7.09 8.65 -15.85
CA VAL A 233 8.36 8.69 -15.11
C VAL A 233 8.39 7.52 -14.13
N TRP A 234 9.50 6.79 -14.09
CA TRP A 234 9.80 5.78 -13.10
C TRP A 234 10.89 6.25 -12.16
N LEU A 235 10.67 6.06 -10.86
CA LEU A 235 11.63 6.33 -9.79
C LEU A 235 12.02 5.02 -9.10
N ASP A 236 13.32 4.84 -8.87
CA ASP A 236 13.88 3.80 -8.01
C ASP A 236 14.23 4.38 -6.64
N HIS A 237 13.63 3.81 -5.61
CA HIS A 237 13.84 4.17 -4.20
C HIS A 237 14.78 3.20 -3.49
N GLY A 238 15.33 2.22 -4.22
CA GLY A 238 16.19 1.14 -3.70
C GLY A 238 15.42 -0.06 -3.16
N GLY A 239 16.10 -1.19 -3.05
CA GLY A 239 15.53 -2.44 -2.54
C GLY A 239 14.42 -3.03 -3.38
N GLY A 240 14.30 -2.65 -4.66
CA GLY A 240 13.19 -3.05 -5.53
C GLY A 240 11.87 -2.36 -5.22
N LEU A 241 11.91 -1.22 -4.50
CA LEU A 241 10.78 -0.30 -4.34
C LEU A 241 10.85 0.74 -5.46
N LEU A 242 9.89 0.72 -6.35
CA LEU A 242 9.76 1.64 -7.48
C LEU A 242 8.43 2.38 -7.41
N THR A 243 8.39 3.60 -7.93
CA THR A 243 7.13 4.29 -8.21
C THR A 243 7.05 4.73 -9.66
N MET A 244 5.84 4.81 -10.17
CA MET A 244 5.52 5.20 -11.53
C MET A 244 4.43 6.27 -11.52
N VAL A 245 4.61 7.32 -12.29
CA VAL A 245 3.59 8.33 -12.56
C VAL A 245 3.35 8.43 -14.06
N CYS A 246 2.07 8.45 -14.47
CA CYS A 246 1.65 8.36 -15.86
C CYS A 246 0.70 9.49 -16.26
N HIS A 247 0.39 9.51 -17.57
CA HIS A 247 -0.53 10.45 -18.22
C HIS A 247 -0.08 11.91 -18.13
N LEU A 248 1.21 12.17 -17.91
CA LEU A 248 1.74 13.50 -17.73
C LEU A 248 1.58 14.37 -18.98
N SER A 249 1.30 15.66 -18.81
CA SER A 249 1.37 16.67 -19.88
C SER A 249 2.80 17.10 -20.15
N GLN A 250 3.66 17.02 -19.12
CA GLN A 250 5.05 17.42 -19.18
C GLN A 250 5.88 16.55 -18.25
N ILE A 251 7.04 16.10 -18.72
CA ILE A 251 8.11 15.50 -17.92
C ILE A 251 9.15 16.59 -17.67
N ALA A 252 9.51 16.84 -16.42
CA ALA A 252 10.44 17.91 -16.01
C ALA A 252 11.82 17.36 -15.56
N VAL A 253 12.04 16.07 -15.71
CA VAL A 253 13.25 15.35 -15.26
C VAL A 253 13.78 14.44 -16.36
N GLN A 254 15.02 14.00 -16.21
CA GLN A 254 15.67 13.04 -17.10
C GLN A 254 16.19 11.83 -16.34
N VAL A 255 16.44 10.74 -17.07
CA VAL A 255 17.03 9.53 -16.49
C VAL A 255 18.38 9.86 -15.86
N GLY A 256 18.57 9.40 -14.63
CA GLY A 256 19.75 9.67 -13.81
C GLY A 256 19.54 10.73 -12.73
N ASP A 257 18.55 11.62 -12.86
CA ASP A 257 18.27 12.63 -11.85
C ASP A 257 17.95 11.98 -10.49
N VAL A 258 18.43 12.58 -9.42
CA VAL A 258 18.16 12.17 -8.04
C VAL A 258 17.27 13.20 -7.39
N LEU A 259 16.10 12.77 -6.95
CA LEU A 259 15.06 13.64 -6.40
C LEU A 259 14.89 13.38 -4.90
N ARG A 260 14.62 14.44 -4.15
CA ARG A 260 14.10 14.36 -2.77
C ARG A 260 12.59 14.28 -2.79
N THR A 261 12.00 13.81 -1.70
CA THR A 261 10.54 13.90 -1.52
C THR A 261 10.04 15.31 -1.73
N GLY A 262 8.99 15.48 -2.55
CA GLY A 262 8.37 16.75 -2.85
C GLY A 262 9.03 17.54 -3.99
N GLU A 263 10.15 17.09 -4.54
CA GLU A 263 10.76 17.76 -5.71
C GLU A 263 9.93 17.52 -6.98
N PRO A 264 9.76 18.57 -7.82
CA PRO A 264 8.97 18.45 -9.05
C PRO A 264 9.55 17.43 -10.02
N LEU A 265 8.68 16.61 -10.63
CA LEU A 265 9.06 15.66 -11.68
C LEU A 265 8.24 15.81 -12.97
N GLY A 266 7.14 16.58 -12.95
CA GLY A 266 6.31 16.80 -14.11
C GLY A 266 4.99 17.49 -13.78
N ALA A 267 4.05 17.39 -14.71
CA ALA A 267 2.71 17.97 -14.56
C ALA A 267 1.63 16.98 -15.04
N VAL A 268 0.48 16.99 -14.36
CA VAL A 268 -0.69 16.19 -14.71
C VAL A 268 -1.15 16.47 -16.13
N GLY A 269 -1.57 15.45 -16.84
CA GLY A 269 -2.14 15.54 -18.18
C GLY A 269 -3.20 14.48 -18.46
N ALA A 270 -3.33 14.12 -19.72
CA ALA A 270 -4.22 13.08 -20.22
C ALA A 270 -3.58 12.35 -21.41
N THR A 271 -2.26 12.23 -21.44
CA THR A 271 -1.53 11.51 -22.51
C THR A 271 -1.72 10.01 -22.41
N GLY A 272 -1.44 9.29 -23.49
CA GLY A 272 -1.70 7.85 -23.55
C GLY A 272 -3.20 7.53 -23.56
N ARG A 273 -3.60 6.46 -22.89
CA ARG A 273 -4.98 5.97 -22.89
C ARG A 273 -5.76 6.44 -21.68
N ALA A 274 -5.90 7.74 -21.51
CA ALA A 274 -6.65 8.39 -20.44
C ALA A 274 -8.03 8.86 -20.92
N THR A 275 -9.05 8.84 -20.05
CA THR A 275 -10.40 9.34 -20.33
C THR A 275 -10.59 10.83 -19.96
N GLY A 276 -9.61 11.42 -19.30
CA GLY A 276 -9.61 12.81 -18.88
C GLY A 276 -8.39 13.08 -17.99
N PRO A 277 -8.16 14.35 -17.61
CA PRO A 277 -6.98 14.72 -16.83
C PRO A 277 -6.96 14.05 -15.45
N HIS A 278 -5.91 13.31 -15.18
CA HIS A 278 -5.64 12.66 -13.90
C HIS A 278 -4.18 12.22 -13.83
N LEU A 279 -3.69 11.98 -12.63
CA LEU A 279 -2.44 11.26 -12.39
C LEU A 279 -2.77 9.80 -12.14
N HIS A 280 -2.19 8.88 -12.90
CA HIS A 280 -2.06 7.48 -12.49
C HIS A 280 -0.76 7.31 -11.73
N TRP A 281 -0.87 6.87 -10.47
CA TRP A 281 0.27 6.62 -9.59
C TRP A 281 0.35 5.15 -9.20
N GLY A 282 1.43 4.49 -9.61
CA GLY A 282 1.75 3.10 -9.27
C GLY A 282 2.86 3.00 -8.24
N VAL A 283 2.76 2.02 -7.35
CA VAL A 283 3.85 1.58 -6.46
C VAL A 283 4.14 0.12 -6.75
N MET A 284 5.40 -0.18 -7.01
CA MET A 284 5.88 -1.53 -7.21
C MET A 284 6.84 -1.90 -6.10
N LEU A 285 6.66 -3.07 -5.52
CA LEU A 285 7.56 -3.62 -4.53
C LEU A 285 7.95 -5.04 -4.96
N ASN A 286 9.25 -5.25 -5.19
CA ASN A 286 9.80 -6.54 -5.59
C ASN A 286 9.06 -7.15 -6.81
N ARG A 287 8.95 -6.39 -7.89
CA ARG A 287 8.26 -6.74 -9.15
C ARG A 287 6.75 -6.99 -9.03
N ALA A 288 6.13 -6.66 -7.90
CA ALA A 288 4.68 -6.74 -7.71
C ALA A 288 4.11 -5.33 -7.56
N MET A 289 3.12 -4.96 -8.39
CA MET A 289 2.32 -3.75 -8.16
C MET A 289 1.50 -3.94 -6.89
N VAL A 290 1.59 -2.98 -5.98
CA VAL A 290 0.92 -2.99 -4.67
C VAL A 290 0.09 -1.74 -4.47
N ASP A 291 -0.89 -1.81 -3.55
CA ASP A 291 -1.79 -0.69 -3.26
C ASP A 291 -1.03 0.53 -2.71
N PRO A 292 -0.95 1.64 -3.46
CA PRO A 292 -0.26 2.86 -3.01
C PRO A 292 -0.79 3.41 -1.69
N ALA A 293 -2.07 3.16 -1.36
CA ALA A 293 -2.67 3.59 -0.12
C ALA A 293 -1.99 3.01 1.13
N LEU A 294 -1.27 1.89 0.99
CA LEU A 294 -0.51 1.30 2.10
C LEU A 294 0.73 2.12 2.50
N PHE A 295 1.16 3.03 1.66
CA PHE A 295 2.31 3.91 1.89
C PHE A 295 1.93 5.32 2.33
N LEU A 296 0.62 5.60 2.45
CA LEU A 296 0.09 6.91 2.80
C LEU A 296 -0.49 6.94 4.23
N PRO A 297 -0.39 8.06 4.94
CA PRO A 297 -1.17 8.27 6.15
C PRO A 297 -2.68 8.18 5.85
N ASN A 298 -3.47 7.84 6.88
CA ASN A 298 -4.93 7.81 6.79
C ASN A 298 -5.50 9.21 6.61
#